data_9ffa19ec16f3fbeb699a249b8522a372
#
_entry.id   9ffa19ec16f3fbeb699a249b8522a372
#
_cell.length_a   1.000
_cell.length_b   1.000
_cell.length_c   1.000
_cell.angle_alpha   90.00
_cell.angle_beta   90.00
_cell.angle_gamma   90.00
#
_symmetry.space_group_name_H-M   'P 1'
#
loop_
_entity.id
_entity.type
_entity.pdbx_description
1 polymer ?
#
loop_
_entity_poly.entity_id
_entity_poly.type
_entity_poly.pdbx_seq_one_letter_code
_entity_poly.pdbx_strand_id
1 'polypeptide(L)'
;MTRFRESTRQRAPSRDDAECHDTLRAGRWALLLASCVLTDVAHSDAAIATETLPDPLVAGWRGQAVCVKLHETTEVRVLRCTFPPGVGHERHFHPRHFGYALAGGTMEILDKNGTRRVTIATGSYFSSEGIDWHEGLNVGDTVVQYLMIEPL
;
A
#
# COMPACT_ATOMS: atom_id res chain seq x y z
N MET A 1 17.05 -3.55 40.39
CA MET A 1 16.95 -2.07 40.35
C MET A 1 18.08 -1.56 39.47
N THR A 2 17.82 -1.28 38.22
CA THR A 2 18.81 -0.67 37.31
C THR A 2 18.05 0.32 36.41
N ARG A 3 18.33 1.60 36.64
CA ARG A 3 17.74 2.74 35.92
C ARG A 3 18.33 2.83 34.53
N PHE A 4 17.49 2.89 33.50
CA PHE A 4 17.91 3.27 32.15
C PHE A 4 17.79 4.79 31.98
N ARG A 5 18.86 5.38 31.48
CA ARG A 5 19.06 6.81 31.23
C ARG A 5 18.37 7.24 29.95
N GLU A 6 17.59 8.31 30.04
CA GLU A 6 17.11 9.10 28.92
C GLU A 6 18.27 9.70 28.13
N SER A 7 18.23 9.56 26.81
CA SER A 7 19.15 10.23 25.88
C SER A 7 18.41 11.24 25.02
N THR A 8 18.94 12.41 25.04
CA THR A 8 18.53 13.73 24.62
C THR A 8 18.25 13.83 23.11
N ARG A 9 17.13 14.48 22.77
CA ARG A 9 16.77 14.98 21.42
C ARG A 9 17.82 15.95 20.90
N GLN A 10 18.36 15.71 19.72
CA GLN A 10 19.02 16.73 18.92
C GLN A 10 18.06 17.29 17.86
N ARG A 11 17.90 18.59 17.91
CA ARG A 11 17.10 19.44 17.04
C ARG A 11 17.93 19.79 15.78
N ALA A 12 17.38 19.58 14.58
CA ALA A 12 17.99 20.05 13.35
C ALA A 12 17.67 21.54 13.12
N PRO A 13 18.60 22.30 12.49
CA PRO A 13 18.43 23.73 12.29
C PRO A 13 17.51 24.05 11.09
N SER A 14 16.72 25.10 11.27
CA SER A 14 15.91 25.77 10.25
C SER A 14 16.79 26.52 9.24
N ARG A 15 16.47 26.39 7.96
CA ARG A 15 16.98 27.26 6.89
C ARG A 15 15.89 28.26 6.51
N ASP A 16 16.03 29.44 7.02
CA ASP A 16 15.45 30.65 6.44
C ASP A 16 16.61 31.65 6.29
N ASP A 17 16.55 32.36 5.16
CA ASP A 17 17.26 33.59 4.85
C ASP A 17 18.02 33.52 3.52
N ALA A 18 17.31 33.90 2.46
CA ALA A 18 17.91 34.42 1.24
C ALA A 18 17.38 35.82 1.00
N GLU A 19 18.10 36.82 1.53
CA GLU A 19 17.90 38.22 1.23
C GLU A 19 18.27 38.50 -0.22
N CYS A 20 17.31 39.16 -0.92
CA CYS A 20 17.47 39.66 -2.25
C CYS A 20 18.02 41.12 -2.15
N HIS A 21 19.28 41.33 -2.46
CA HIS A 21 19.86 42.71 -2.56
C HIS A 21 19.48 43.35 -3.88
N ASP A 22 18.72 44.41 -3.74
CA ASP A 22 18.33 45.34 -4.78
C ASP A 22 19.50 46.32 -5.09
N THR A 23 20.00 46.33 -6.32
CA THR A 23 20.91 47.36 -6.82
C THR A 23 20.28 48.10 -7.99
N LEU A 24 19.72 49.27 -7.67
CA LEU A 24 19.29 50.28 -8.62
C LEU A 24 20.46 50.75 -9.48
N ARG A 25 20.37 50.59 -10.78
CA ARG A 25 21.12 51.35 -11.77
C ARG A 25 20.18 51.90 -12.85
N ALA A 26 20.04 53.22 -12.82
CA ALA A 26 19.28 54.00 -13.78
C ALA A 26 19.93 53.98 -15.18
N GLY A 27 19.11 53.82 -16.22
CA GLY A 27 19.62 54.00 -17.57
C GLY A 27 18.60 53.73 -18.70
N ARG A 28 18.02 54.83 -19.21
CA ARG A 28 17.55 55.04 -20.59
C ARG A 28 16.32 54.30 -21.12
N TRP A 29 15.35 55.11 -21.39
CA TRP A 29 14.08 54.89 -22.07
C TRP A 29 14.23 54.20 -23.43
N ALA A 30 13.50 53.11 -23.61
CA ALA A 30 13.07 52.60 -24.90
C ALA A 30 11.65 52.02 -24.73
N LEU A 31 10.68 52.69 -25.37
CA LEU A 31 9.30 52.23 -25.48
C LEU A 31 9.30 50.97 -26.38
N LEU A 32 9.12 49.82 -25.81
CA LEU A 32 8.74 48.62 -26.52
C LEU A 32 7.36 48.19 -26.04
N LEU A 33 6.39 48.26 -26.95
CA LEU A 33 5.05 47.74 -26.79
C LEU A 33 5.16 46.21 -26.56
N ALA A 34 5.10 45.79 -25.32
CA ALA A 34 5.00 44.35 -24.99
C ALA A 34 3.54 43.94 -25.18
N SER A 35 3.26 43.19 -26.27
CA SER A 35 2.04 42.41 -26.40
C SER A 35 2.02 41.37 -25.30
N CYS A 36 1.18 41.57 -24.29
CA CYS A 36 0.84 40.50 -23.33
C CYS A 36 0.03 39.43 -24.06
N VAL A 37 0.70 38.37 -24.46
CA VAL A 37 0.04 37.14 -24.83
C VAL A 37 -0.36 36.48 -23.51
N LEU A 38 -1.66 36.57 -23.18
CA LEU A 38 -2.25 35.79 -22.10
C LEU A 38 -2.26 34.34 -22.55
N THR A 39 -1.28 33.57 -22.10
CA THR A 39 -1.32 32.10 -22.20
C THR A 39 -2.27 31.62 -21.11
N ASP A 40 -3.48 31.22 -21.51
CA ASP A 40 -4.39 30.47 -20.67
C ASP A 40 -3.67 29.15 -20.32
N VAL A 41 -3.16 29.10 -19.10
CA VAL A 41 -2.71 27.81 -18.50
C VAL A 41 -3.97 27.07 -18.15
N ALA A 42 -4.40 26.17 -19.06
CA ALA A 42 -5.45 25.22 -18.75
C ALA A 42 -4.97 24.37 -17.56
N HIS A 43 -5.51 24.64 -16.38
CA HIS A 43 -5.39 23.75 -15.25
C HIS A 43 -6.17 22.48 -15.58
N SER A 44 -5.47 21.44 -16.00
CA SER A 44 -6.04 20.10 -16.07
C SER A 44 -6.25 19.65 -14.63
N ASP A 45 -7.48 19.78 -14.13
CA ASP A 45 -7.92 19.07 -12.95
C ASP A 45 -7.84 17.57 -13.27
N ALA A 46 -6.67 16.97 -13.01
CA ALA A 46 -6.54 15.53 -12.99
C ALA A 46 -7.40 15.05 -11.82
N ALA A 47 -8.63 14.63 -12.13
CA ALA A 47 -9.46 13.92 -11.18
C ALA A 47 -8.63 12.75 -10.65
N ILE A 48 -8.30 12.77 -9.35
CA ILE A 48 -7.69 11.64 -8.67
C ILE A 48 -8.74 10.54 -8.73
N ALA A 49 -8.62 9.65 -9.73
CA ALA A 49 -9.39 8.42 -9.76
C ALA A 49 -9.03 7.68 -8.48
N THR A 50 -9.98 7.52 -7.57
CA THR A 50 -9.85 6.61 -6.43
C THR A 50 -9.73 5.22 -7.05
N GLU A 51 -8.51 4.73 -7.16
CA GLU A 51 -8.24 3.40 -7.70
C GLU A 51 -8.90 2.38 -6.77
N THR A 52 -9.95 1.73 -7.26
CA THR A 52 -10.62 0.66 -6.52
C THR A 52 -9.66 -0.51 -6.45
N LEU A 53 -9.27 -0.91 -5.24
CA LEU A 53 -8.38 -2.04 -5.04
C LEU A 53 -8.97 -3.31 -5.63
N PRO A 54 -8.13 -4.20 -6.19
CA PRO A 54 -8.60 -5.45 -6.74
C PRO A 54 -9.13 -6.39 -5.65
N ASP A 55 -10.03 -7.25 -6.04
CA ASP A 55 -10.48 -8.42 -5.31
C ASP A 55 -9.34 -9.47 -5.21
N PRO A 56 -9.34 -10.38 -4.21
CA PRO A 56 -8.30 -11.40 -4.05
C PRO A 56 -8.09 -12.32 -5.25
N LEU A 57 -9.11 -12.55 -6.07
CA LEU A 57 -8.96 -13.35 -7.31
C LEU A 57 -8.28 -12.57 -8.44
N VAL A 58 -8.44 -11.25 -8.44
CA VAL A 58 -7.87 -10.35 -9.47
C VAL A 58 -6.46 -9.95 -9.09
N ALA A 59 -6.22 -9.69 -7.81
CA ALA A 59 -4.88 -9.48 -7.31
C ALA A 59 -4.06 -10.76 -7.48
N GLY A 60 -2.86 -10.61 -7.96
CA GLY A 60 -1.95 -11.72 -8.19
C GLY A 60 -0.61 -11.48 -7.54
N TRP A 61 0.39 -12.08 -8.09
CA TRP A 61 1.78 -11.81 -7.80
C TRP A 61 2.58 -11.75 -9.10
N ARG A 62 3.07 -10.56 -9.46
CA ARG A 62 3.83 -10.33 -10.70
C ARG A 62 3.10 -10.83 -11.94
N GLY A 63 1.79 -10.56 -12.01
CA GLY A 63 0.93 -10.94 -13.11
C GLY A 63 0.47 -12.41 -13.11
N GLN A 64 0.74 -13.19 -12.04
CA GLN A 64 0.28 -14.56 -11.90
C GLN A 64 -0.79 -14.66 -10.81
N ALA A 65 -1.87 -15.40 -11.09
CA ALA A 65 -2.91 -15.66 -10.10
C ALA A 65 -2.35 -16.54 -8.96
N VAL A 66 -2.62 -16.14 -7.72
CA VAL A 66 -2.24 -16.89 -6.51
C VAL A 66 -3.44 -17.49 -5.79
N CYS A 67 -4.64 -17.01 -6.13
CA CYS A 67 -5.91 -17.54 -5.61
C CYS A 67 -6.74 -18.14 -6.75
N VAL A 68 -7.48 -19.18 -6.43
CA VAL A 68 -8.48 -19.80 -7.32
C VAL A 68 -9.82 -19.92 -6.59
N LYS A 69 -10.91 -19.70 -7.31
CA LYS A 69 -12.26 -19.91 -6.81
C LYS A 69 -12.59 -21.40 -6.85
N LEU A 70 -12.89 -21.97 -5.70
CA LEU A 70 -13.27 -23.39 -5.58
C LEU A 70 -14.77 -23.57 -5.65
N HIS A 71 -15.53 -22.61 -5.10
CA HIS A 71 -16.97 -22.68 -5.02
C HIS A 71 -17.57 -21.27 -4.91
N GLU A 72 -18.77 -21.08 -5.43
CA GLU A 72 -19.56 -19.85 -5.27
C GLU A 72 -21.05 -20.14 -5.41
N THR A 73 -21.82 -19.55 -4.53
CA THR A 73 -23.29 -19.47 -4.57
C THR A 73 -23.70 -18.01 -4.44
N THR A 74 -24.99 -17.74 -4.27
CA THR A 74 -25.48 -16.39 -3.94
C THR A 74 -25.16 -15.95 -2.50
N GLU A 75 -24.69 -16.86 -1.66
CA GLU A 75 -24.50 -16.63 -0.22
C GLU A 75 -23.04 -16.74 0.22
N VAL A 76 -22.21 -17.48 -0.53
CA VAL A 76 -20.84 -17.75 -0.11
C VAL A 76 -19.91 -17.94 -1.29
N ARG A 77 -18.70 -17.45 -1.15
CA ARG A 77 -17.57 -17.70 -2.05
C ARG A 77 -16.45 -18.42 -1.27
N VAL A 78 -15.85 -19.45 -1.87
CA VAL A 78 -14.73 -20.18 -1.30
C VAL A 78 -13.53 -20.10 -2.24
N LEU A 79 -12.44 -19.54 -1.74
CA LEU A 79 -11.17 -19.40 -2.45
C LEU A 79 -10.12 -20.30 -1.84
N ARG A 80 -9.19 -20.77 -2.66
CA ARG A 80 -7.92 -21.34 -2.20
C ARG A 80 -6.78 -20.45 -2.73
N CYS A 81 -5.97 -19.93 -1.81
CA CYS A 81 -4.78 -19.16 -2.13
C CYS A 81 -3.52 -19.95 -1.79
N THR A 82 -2.51 -19.91 -2.67
CA THR A 82 -1.29 -20.72 -2.56
C THR A 82 -0.07 -19.82 -2.80
N PHE A 83 0.86 -19.85 -1.85
CA PHE A 83 2.05 -19.00 -1.83
C PHE A 83 3.29 -19.86 -1.64
N PRO A 84 3.98 -20.28 -2.73
CA PRO A 84 5.32 -20.84 -2.63
C PRO A 84 6.30 -19.84 -1.97
N PRO A 85 7.48 -20.27 -1.50
CA PRO A 85 8.52 -19.38 -1.01
C PRO A 85 8.83 -18.23 -1.99
N GLY A 86 8.84 -16.99 -1.49
CA GLY A 86 9.07 -15.77 -2.29
C GLY A 86 7.87 -15.31 -3.14
N VAL A 87 6.74 -16.02 -3.09
CA VAL A 87 5.50 -15.61 -3.76
C VAL A 87 4.62 -14.87 -2.75
N GLY A 88 4.03 -13.77 -3.21
CA GLY A 88 3.15 -12.95 -2.40
C GLY A 88 1.76 -12.79 -3.01
N HIS A 89 1.06 -11.81 -2.51
CA HIS A 89 -0.21 -11.32 -3.01
C HIS A 89 -0.12 -9.80 -3.03
N GLU A 90 -0.27 -9.20 -4.19
CA GLU A 90 -0.21 -7.75 -4.35
C GLU A 90 -1.36 -7.08 -3.60
N ARG A 91 -1.29 -5.77 -3.44
CA ARG A 91 -2.26 -4.99 -2.69
C ARG A 91 -3.69 -5.24 -3.15
N HIS A 92 -4.55 -5.67 -2.22
CA HIS A 92 -5.94 -5.99 -2.47
C HIS A 92 -6.76 -5.81 -1.19
N PHE A 93 -8.10 -5.81 -1.32
CA PHE A 93 -9.01 -5.80 -0.19
C PHE A 93 -9.57 -7.21 0.06
N HIS A 94 -10.13 -7.43 1.24
CA HIS A 94 -10.99 -8.58 1.51
C HIS A 94 -12.32 -8.13 2.09
N PRO A 95 -13.46 -8.70 1.66
CA PRO A 95 -14.69 -8.60 2.40
C PRO A 95 -14.57 -9.36 3.75
N ARG A 96 -15.64 -9.38 4.52
CA ARG A 96 -15.71 -10.27 5.69
C ARG A 96 -15.40 -11.72 5.29
N HIS A 97 -14.57 -12.40 6.07
CA HIS A 97 -14.15 -13.75 5.73
C HIS A 97 -13.71 -14.58 6.93
N PHE A 98 -13.73 -15.89 6.74
CA PHE A 98 -13.06 -16.88 7.58
C PHE A 98 -11.92 -17.52 6.79
N GLY A 99 -10.72 -17.57 7.40
CA GLY A 99 -9.55 -18.19 6.81
C GLY A 99 -9.15 -19.47 7.56
N TYR A 100 -8.77 -20.52 6.81
CA TYR A 100 -8.25 -21.76 7.36
C TYR A 100 -6.95 -22.15 6.66
N ALA A 101 -5.88 -22.37 7.43
CA ALA A 101 -4.56 -22.72 6.90
C ALA A 101 -4.47 -24.22 6.56
N LEU A 102 -4.45 -24.54 5.27
CA LEU A 102 -4.19 -25.88 4.76
C LEU A 102 -2.72 -26.28 4.90
N ALA A 103 -1.83 -25.31 4.72
CA ALA A 103 -0.39 -25.45 4.94
C ALA A 103 0.13 -24.15 5.55
N GLY A 104 0.89 -24.28 6.63
CA GLY A 104 1.46 -23.16 7.37
C GLY A 104 2.84 -22.77 6.89
N GLY A 105 3.34 -21.64 7.39
CA GLY A 105 4.67 -21.08 7.09
C GLY A 105 4.78 -19.68 7.64
N THR A 106 5.72 -18.89 7.11
CA THR A 106 5.97 -17.52 7.56
C THR A 106 5.61 -16.52 6.48
N MET A 107 4.62 -15.68 6.78
CA MET A 107 4.20 -14.58 5.90
C MET A 107 4.67 -13.24 6.46
N GLU A 108 5.07 -12.34 5.59
CA GLU A 108 5.19 -10.93 5.88
C GLU A 108 3.94 -10.23 5.34
N ILE A 109 3.27 -9.47 6.20
CA ILE A 109 2.02 -8.77 5.87
C ILE A 109 2.27 -7.28 6.02
N LEU A 110 1.95 -6.52 4.98
CA LEU A 110 1.92 -5.07 4.97
C LEU A 110 0.47 -4.60 4.92
N ASP A 111 0.06 -3.75 5.84
CA ASP A 111 -1.24 -3.09 5.86
C ASP A 111 -1.11 -1.65 6.42
N LYS A 112 -2.24 -0.99 6.71
CA LYS A 112 -2.27 0.38 7.27
C LYS A 112 -1.52 0.54 8.60
N ASN A 113 -1.23 -0.55 9.31
CA ASN A 113 -0.49 -0.55 10.57
C ASN A 113 1.01 -0.81 10.39
N GLY A 114 1.47 -0.97 9.14
CA GLY A 114 2.85 -1.26 8.78
C GLY A 114 3.10 -2.74 8.49
N THR A 115 4.38 -3.10 8.40
CA THR A 115 4.83 -4.46 8.08
C THR A 115 4.99 -5.29 9.34
N ARG A 116 4.50 -6.54 9.30
CA ARG A 116 4.71 -7.53 10.36
C ARG A 116 4.94 -8.92 9.79
N ARG A 117 5.69 -9.75 10.50
CA ARG A 117 5.84 -11.18 10.20
C ARG A 117 4.90 -12.00 11.08
N VAL A 118 4.27 -12.98 10.45
CA VAL A 118 3.30 -13.87 11.09
C VAL A 118 3.68 -15.32 10.78
N THR A 119 3.86 -16.13 11.81
CA THR A 119 3.99 -17.58 11.65
C THR A 119 2.60 -18.20 11.73
N ILE A 120 2.23 -18.91 10.68
CA ILE A 120 0.94 -19.54 10.51
C ILE A 120 1.13 -21.04 10.71
N ALA A 121 0.41 -21.61 11.65
CA ALA A 121 0.41 -23.05 11.85
C ALA A 121 -0.56 -23.73 10.88
N THR A 122 -0.20 -24.89 10.33
CA THR A 122 -1.15 -25.75 9.59
C THR A 122 -2.34 -26.10 10.49
N GLY A 123 -3.57 -25.98 9.97
CA GLY A 123 -4.80 -26.20 10.72
C GLY A 123 -5.25 -25.01 11.57
N SER A 124 -4.49 -23.93 11.65
CA SER A 124 -4.95 -22.71 12.31
C SER A 124 -6.03 -22.00 11.48
N TYR A 125 -6.83 -21.17 12.15
CA TYR A 125 -7.91 -20.42 11.52
C TYR A 125 -7.99 -19.00 12.09
N PHE A 126 -8.65 -18.13 11.37
CA PHE A 126 -8.94 -16.75 11.78
C PHE A 126 -10.24 -16.25 11.15
N SER A 127 -10.79 -15.21 11.74
CA SER A 127 -11.93 -14.48 11.18
C SER A 127 -11.59 -13.00 11.07
N SER A 128 -12.15 -12.33 10.07
CA SER A 128 -12.03 -10.91 9.85
C SER A 128 -13.37 -10.31 9.42
N GLU A 129 -13.70 -9.14 9.91
CA GLU A 129 -14.88 -8.36 9.45
C GLU A 129 -14.62 -7.65 8.11
N GLY A 130 -13.42 -7.79 7.57
CA GLY A 130 -12.95 -7.21 6.33
C GLY A 130 -11.58 -6.56 6.49
N ILE A 131 -10.88 -6.41 5.38
CA ILE A 131 -9.57 -5.77 5.33
C ILE A 131 -9.62 -4.73 4.21
N ASP A 132 -9.45 -3.46 4.56
CA ASP A 132 -9.48 -2.36 3.59
C ASP A 132 -8.44 -2.56 2.50
N TRP A 133 -7.23 -2.95 2.93
CA TRP A 133 -6.16 -3.38 2.06
C TRP A 133 -5.05 -4.08 2.83
N HIS A 134 -4.41 -5.02 2.18
CA HIS A 134 -3.12 -5.57 2.59
C HIS A 134 -2.32 -6.10 1.39
N GLU A 135 -1.05 -6.39 1.65
CA GLU A 135 -0.14 -7.15 0.80
C GLU A 135 0.43 -8.30 1.63
N GLY A 136 0.69 -9.44 1.00
CA GLY A 136 1.31 -10.58 1.67
C GLY A 136 2.51 -11.07 0.89
N LEU A 137 3.53 -11.58 1.59
CA LEU A 137 4.70 -12.23 0.98
C LEU A 137 5.09 -13.44 1.82
N ASN A 138 5.20 -14.59 1.19
CA ASN A 138 5.79 -15.75 1.86
C ASN A 138 7.31 -15.56 1.98
N VAL A 139 7.78 -15.31 3.19
CA VAL A 139 9.20 -15.12 3.54
C VAL A 139 9.80 -16.36 4.21
N GLY A 140 9.04 -17.46 4.29
CA GLY A 140 9.48 -18.77 4.76
C GLY A 140 10.03 -19.63 3.62
N ASP A 141 10.31 -20.88 3.94
CA ASP A 141 10.86 -21.91 3.05
C ASP A 141 9.85 -22.99 2.66
N THR A 142 8.63 -22.92 3.17
CA THR A 142 7.53 -23.85 2.89
C THR A 142 6.41 -23.16 2.11
N VAL A 143 5.61 -23.94 1.39
CA VAL A 143 4.39 -23.43 0.74
C VAL A 143 3.37 -23.07 1.81
N VAL A 144 2.84 -21.86 1.76
CA VAL A 144 1.68 -21.42 2.57
C VAL A 144 0.42 -21.55 1.73
N GLN A 145 -0.64 -22.12 2.31
CA GLN A 145 -1.91 -22.29 1.60
C GLN A 145 -3.10 -22.11 2.55
N TYR A 146 -4.11 -21.34 2.12
CA TYR A 146 -5.36 -21.21 2.87
C TYR A 146 -6.60 -21.42 2.02
N LEU A 147 -7.67 -21.80 2.72
CA LEU A 147 -9.04 -21.55 2.29
C LEU A 147 -9.48 -20.18 2.84
N MET A 148 -10.16 -19.42 2.01
CA MET A 148 -10.88 -18.19 2.38
C MET A 148 -12.35 -18.43 2.09
N ILE A 149 -13.20 -18.27 3.09
CA ILE A 149 -14.65 -18.41 3.00
C ILE A 149 -15.26 -17.04 3.24
N GLU A 150 -15.86 -16.50 2.20
CA GLU A 150 -16.40 -15.14 2.16
C GLU A 150 -17.92 -15.21 2.02
N PRO A 151 -18.70 -14.78 3.02
CA PRO A 151 -20.13 -14.54 2.87
C PRO A 151 -20.37 -13.44 1.83
N LEU A 152 -21.37 -13.59 0.97
CA LEU A 152 -21.74 -12.65 -0.08
C LEU A 152 -23.00 -11.87 0.26
#